data_3cb03b7554895e77ad335272e4ee93af
#
_entry.id   3cb03b7554895e77ad335272e4ee93af
#
_cell.length_a   1.000
_cell.length_b   1.000
_cell.length_c   1.000
_cell.angle_alpha   90.00
_cell.angle_beta   90.00
_cell.angle_gamma   90.00
#
_symmetry.space_group_name_H-M   'P 1'
#
loop_
_entity.id
_entity.type
_entity.pdbx_description
1 polymer ?
#
loop_
_entity_poly.entity_id
_entity_poly.type
_entity_poly.pdbx_seq_one_letter_code
_entity_poly.pdbx_strand_id
1 'polypeptide(L)'
;MKMGKKCLFCYNELNSEEDFHSACSLKFFGTNVAPKLNYTIDEMEELAQNIVESSIAVPGVQPKLSLGFINDVLQNGNKGRLTVVGALGGNYILKPQNKTFPEMPENEHLTMKMAEIFGISTVPSSLIRLKSGELSYITKRIDRKENGEKIHMQDMFQITEAFDKYRSSLEKIAKAISEYSSNTLLDILRFYEVILFSYITGNNDMHLKNFSLIRNNED
;
A
#
# COMPACT_ATOMS: atom_id res chain seq x y z
N MET A 1 -16.07 -16.66 -25.00
CA MET A 1 -15.38 -17.34 -23.88
C MET A 1 -15.64 -16.53 -22.62
N LYS A 2 -16.36 -17.08 -21.60
CA LYS A 2 -16.44 -16.40 -20.31
C LYS A 2 -15.04 -16.48 -19.69
N MET A 3 -14.38 -15.33 -19.50
CA MET A 3 -13.15 -15.31 -18.73
C MET A 3 -13.48 -15.77 -17.31
N GLY A 4 -12.75 -16.79 -16.81
CA GLY A 4 -12.89 -17.26 -15.44
C GLY A 4 -12.56 -16.14 -14.44
N LYS A 5 -13.16 -16.23 -13.25
CA LYS A 5 -12.85 -15.31 -12.14
C LYS A 5 -11.38 -15.48 -11.75
N LYS A 6 -10.69 -14.37 -11.49
CA LYS A 6 -9.27 -14.36 -11.11
C LYS A 6 -9.07 -13.96 -9.65
N CYS A 7 -8.09 -14.57 -9.02
CA CYS A 7 -7.67 -14.23 -7.66
C CYS A 7 -7.13 -12.78 -7.59
N LEU A 8 -7.63 -11.97 -6.66
CA LEU A 8 -7.24 -10.57 -6.50
C LEU A 8 -5.80 -10.36 -5.99
N PHE A 9 -5.13 -11.44 -5.58
CA PHE A 9 -3.74 -11.39 -5.14
C PHE A 9 -2.74 -11.87 -6.21
N CYS A 10 -3.01 -13.02 -6.86
CA CYS A 10 -2.04 -13.65 -7.77
C CYS A 10 -2.44 -13.67 -9.24
N TYR A 11 -3.67 -13.25 -9.58
CA TYR A 11 -4.26 -13.22 -10.93
C TYR A 11 -4.46 -14.60 -11.60
N ASN A 12 -4.16 -15.69 -10.91
CA ASN A 12 -4.50 -17.02 -11.41
C ASN A 12 -6.01 -17.29 -11.33
N GLU A 13 -6.49 -18.21 -12.16
CA GLU A 13 -7.90 -18.57 -12.23
C GLU A 13 -8.40 -19.13 -10.91
N LEU A 14 -9.64 -18.77 -10.54
CA LEU A 14 -10.35 -19.26 -9.38
C LEU A 14 -11.45 -20.24 -9.82
N ASN A 15 -11.51 -21.39 -9.15
CA ASN A 15 -12.57 -22.38 -9.33
C ASN A 15 -13.73 -22.20 -8.30
N SER A 16 -13.87 -21.00 -7.73
CA SER A 16 -14.86 -20.67 -6.71
C SER A 16 -15.39 -19.26 -6.89
N GLU A 17 -16.49 -18.93 -6.20
CA GLU A 17 -17.08 -17.58 -6.15
C GLU A 17 -16.29 -16.63 -5.24
N GLU A 18 -15.28 -17.10 -4.53
CA GLU A 18 -14.43 -16.28 -3.66
C GLU A 18 -13.53 -15.36 -4.49
N ASP A 19 -12.98 -14.32 -3.87
CA ASP A 19 -12.03 -13.40 -4.50
C ASP A 19 -10.57 -13.83 -4.36
N PHE A 20 -10.29 -14.84 -3.53
CA PHE A 20 -8.93 -15.30 -3.23
C PHE A 20 -8.85 -16.83 -3.17
N HIS A 21 -7.71 -17.38 -3.59
CA HIS A 21 -7.32 -18.72 -3.16
C HIS A 21 -7.07 -18.74 -1.65
N SER A 22 -7.38 -19.82 -0.97
CA SER A 22 -7.12 -19.98 0.46
C SER A 22 -5.64 -19.74 0.82
N ALA A 23 -4.72 -20.25 0.01
CA ALA A 23 -3.28 -20.04 0.18
C ALA A 23 -2.88 -18.57 -0.01
N CYS A 24 -3.51 -17.86 -0.96
CA CYS A 24 -3.26 -16.43 -1.18
C CYS A 24 -3.78 -15.57 -0.02
N SER A 25 -4.96 -15.92 0.49
CA SER A 25 -5.54 -15.28 1.67
C SER A 25 -4.66 -15.50 2.90
N LEU A 26 -4.19 -16.73 3.13
CA LEU A 26 -3.27 -17.05 4.22
C LEU A 26 -1.96 -16.24 4.12
N LYS A 27 -1.38 -16.17 2.92
CA LYS A 27 -0.12 -15.44 2.68
C LYS A 27 -0.26 -13.94 2.95
N PHE A 28 -1.37 -13.33 2.54
CA PHE A 28 -1.55 -11.87 2.64
C PHE A 28 -2.21 -11.44 3.94
N PHE A 29 -3.32 -12.08 4.34
CA PHE A 29 -4.09 -11.71 5.52
C PHE A 29 -3.77 -12.54 6.77
N GLY A 30 -3.03 -13.65 6.65
CA GLY A 30 -2.77 -14.56 7.75
C GLY A 30 -3.94 -15.49 8.08
N THR A 31 -4.99 -15.54 7.25
CA THR A 31 -6.19 -16.35 7.41
C THR A 31 -6.57 -17.08 6.13
N ASN A 32 -7.11 -18.30 6.23
CA ASN A 32 -7.50 -19.09 5.05
C ASN A 32 -8.68 -18.49 4.26
N VAL A 33 -9.48 -17.67 4.92
CA VAL A 33 -10.61 -16.94 4.31
C VAL A 33 -10.28 -15.46 4.36
N ALA A 34 -10.35 -14.78 3.22
CA ALA A 34 -10.08 -13.36 3.14
C ALA A 34 -11.10 -12.56 3.98
N PRO A 35 -10.63 -11.55 4.72
CA PRO A 35 -11.50 -10.68 5.49
C PRO A 35 -12.41 -9.89 4.56
N LYS A 36 -13.64 -9.63 4.99
CA LYS A 36 -14.56 -8.76 4.27
C LYS A 36 -14.30 -7.30 4.63
N LEU A 37 -14.45 -6.44 3.64
CA LEU A 37 -14.45 -4.99 3.81
C LEU A 37 -15.90 -4.51 3.61
N ASN A 38 -16.60 -4.29 4.73
CA ASN A 38 -18.04 -4.04 4.74
C ASN A 38 -18.40 -2.55 4.54
N TYR A 39 -17.67 -1.87 3.67
CA TYR A 39 -17.90 -0.46 3.31
C TYR A 39 -18.22 -0.34 1.84
N THR A 40 -19.14 0.57 1.51
CA THR A 40 -19.40 1.02 0.13
C THR A 40 -18.40 2.09 -0.28
N ILE A 41 -18.35 2.40 -1.57
CA ILE A 41 -17.47 3.46 -2.07
C ILE A 41 -17.82 4.83 -1.47
N ASP A 42 -19.12 5.13 -1.30
CA ASP A 42 -19.58 6.40 -0.73
C ASP A 42 -19.20 6.52 0.75
N GLU A 43 -19.34 5.42 1.54
CA GLU A 43 -18.87 5.38 2.93
C GLU A 43 -17.35 5.58 3.03
N MET A 44 -16.58 5.05 2.05
CA MET A 44 -15.12 5.26 2.01
C MET A 44 -14.75 6.70 1.67
N GLU A 45 -15.48 7.35 0.77
CA GLU A 45 -15.28 8.77 0.45
C GLU A 45 -15.56 9.65 1.68
N GLU A 46 -16.66 9.41 2.40
CA GLU A 46 -17.01 10.14 3.63
C GLU A 46 -15.95 9.95 4.73
N LEU A 47 -15.52 8.71 4.99
CA LEU A 47 -14.45 8.40 5.95
C LEU A 47 -13.14 9.08 5.59
N ALA A 48 -12.79 9.13 4.30
CA ALA A 48 -11.59 9.79 3.83
C ALA A 48 -11.65 11.31 4.04
N GLN A 49 -12.80 11.94 3.79
CA GLN A 49 -13.00 13.38 4.04
C GLN A 49 -12.87 13.70 5.54
N ASN A 50 -13.51 12.93 6.41
CA ASN A 50 -13.43 13.11 7.87
C ASN A 50 -11.99 12.98 8.41
N ILE A 51 -11.18 12.07 7.84
CA ILE A 51 -9.77 11.91 8.20
C ILE A 51 -8.93 13.10 7.73
N VAL A 52 -9.19 13.63 6.55
CA VAL A 52 -8.50 14.82 6.02
C VAL A 52 -8.85 16.04 6.86
N GLU A 53 -10.10 16.22 7.24
CA GLU A 53 -10.55 17.35 8.08
C GLU A 53 -10.00 17.27 9.51
N SER A 54 -9.87 16.07 10.06
CA SER A 54 -9.33 15.87 11.42
C SER A 54 -7.79 15.88 11.48
N SER A 55 -7.13 15.76 10.35
CA SER A 55 -5.67 15.81 10.23
C SER A 55 -5.28 17.15 9.61
N ILE A 56 -4.27 17.83 10.16
CA ILE A 56 -3.56 18.90 9.44
C ILE A 56 -2.75 18.23 8.32
N ALA A 57 -3.43 17.57 7.40
CA ALA A 57 -2.82 16.80 6.34
C ALA A 57 -2.73 17.63 5.08
N VAL A 58 -1.53 17.76 4.55
CA VAL A 58 -1.29 18.28 3.20
C VAL A 58 -2.13 17.45 2.22
N PRO A 59 -2.98 18.06 1.39
CA PRO A 59 -3.86 17.36 0.48
C PRO A 59 -3.04 16.47 -0.47
N GLY A 60 -3.30 15.18 -0.43
CA GLY A 60 -2.83 14.20 -1.42
C GLY A 60 -3.93 13.95 -2.43
N VAL A 61 -3.55 13.64 -3.67
CA VAL A 61 -4.49 13.40 -4.78
C VAL A 61 -5.38 12.17 -4.52
N GLN A 62 -4.96 11.24 -3.68
CA GLN A 62 -5.69 10.01 -3.35
C GLN A 62 -5.85 9.83 -1.84
N PRO A 63 -7.09 9.60 -1.35
CA PRO A 63 -7.32 9.31 0.06
C PRO A 63 -6.67 7.97 0.45
N LYS A 64 -6.03 7.97 1.62
CA LYS A 64 -5.39 6.79 2.21
C LYS A 64 -6.04 6.49 3.54
N LEU A 65 -6.55 5.28 3.71
CA LEU A 65 -7.20 4.82 4.92
C LEU A 65 -6.35 3.76 5.61
N SER A 66 -6.15 3.90 6.91
CA SER A 66 -5.47 2.88 7.70
C SER A 66 -6.49 1.85 8.19
N LEU A 67 -6.21 0.56 7.95
CA LEU A 67 -7.08 -0.54 8.33
C LEU A 67 -6.45 -1.42 9.39
N GLY A 68 -7.23 -1.79 10.40
CA GLY A 68 -6.94 -2.83 11.37
C GLY A 68 -7.73 -4.09 11.08
N PHE A 69 -7.14 -5.23 11.41
CA PHE A 69 -7.79 -6.53 11.33
C PHE A 69 -8.51 -6.81 12.65
N ILE A 70 -9.80 -7.08 12.60
CA ILE A 70 -10.59 -7.56 13.73
C ILE A 70 -10.93 -9.01 13.49
N ASN A 71 -10.46 -9.89 14.37
CA ASN A 71 -10.93 -11.26 14.44
C ASN A 71 -12.30 -11.26 15.11
N ASP A 72 -13.36 -11.38 14.35
CA ASP A 72 -14.67 -11.69 14.88
C ASP A 72 -14.64 -13.16 15.33
N VAL A 73 -14.50 -13.37 16.64
CA VAL A 73 -14.70 -14.67 17.28
C VAL A 73 -16.21 -14.96 17.29
N LEU A 74 -16.75 -15.29 16.14
CA LEU A 74 -18.09 -15.84 16.03
C LEU A 74 -18.02 -17.37 15.98
N GLN A 75 -18.96 -18.01 16.63
CA GLN A 75 -19.05 -19.44 16.91
C GLN A 75 -19.02 -20.38 15.68
N ASN A 76 -18.80 -19.87 14.46
CA ASN A 76 -18.79 -20.63 13.21
C ASN A 76 -17.72 -20.16 12.24
N GLY A 77 -16.44 -20.45 12.54
CA GLY A 77 -15.33 -20.30 11.61
C GLY A 77 -14.76 -18.88 11.54
N ASN A 78 -13.44 -18.80 11.54
CA ASN A 78 -12.64 -17.55 11.51
C ASN A 78 -12.95 -16.66 10.26
N LYS A 79 -14.00 -15.87 10.33
CA LYS A 79 -14.26 -14.79 9.37
C LYS A 79 -13.77 -13.49 9.99
N GLY A 80 -12.57 -13.06 9.64
CA GLY A 80 -12.07 -11.75 10.00
C GLY A 80 -12.74 -10.64 9.18
N ARG A 81 -12.80 -9.44 9.74
CA ARG A 81 -13.15 -8.23 8.99
C ARG A 81 -12.07 -7.18 9.12
N LEU A 82 -11.95 -6.37 8.10
CA LEU A 82 -11.14 -5.16 8.15
C LEU A 82 -12.02 -3.98 8.56
N THR A 83 -11.49 -3.14 9.42
CA THR A 83 -12.13 -1.90 9.86
C THR A 83 -11.18 -0.73 9.72
N VAL A 84 -11.72 0.46 9.45
CA VAL A 84 -10.94 1.70 9.46
C VAL A 84 -10.57 2.03 10.89
N VAL A 85 -9.27 2.16 11.14
CA VAL A 85 -8.70 2.66 12.38
C VAL A 85 -7.96 3.95 12.06
N GLY A 86 -8.04 4.93 12.93
CA GLY A 86 -7.44 6.25 12.67
C GLY A 86 -6.01 6.20 12.14
N ALA A 87 -5.49 7.30 11.60
CA ALA A 87 -4.25 7.40 10.83
C ALA A 87 -2.99 6.78 11.49
N LEU A 88 -3.00 6.61 12.80
CA LEU A 88 -1.88 6.06 13.58
C LEU A 88 -1.99 4.56 13.87
N GLY A 89 -3.14 3.93 13.59
CA GLY A 89 -3.40 2.51 13.86
C GLY A 89 -3.37 1.63 12.61
N GLY A 90 -3.52 0.31 12.81
CA GLY A 90 -3.69 -0.69 11.75
C GLY A 90 -2.41 -1.10 11.03
N ASN A 91 -2.47 -2.27 10.40
CA ASN A 91 -1.36 -2.92 9.70
C ASN A 91 -1.47 -2.84 8.18
N TYR A 92 -2.56 -2.24 7.67
CA TYR A 92 -2.82 -2.12 6.23
C TYR A 92 -3.11 -0.67 5.86
N ILE A 93 -2.78 -0.32 4.63
CA ILE A 93 -3.20 0.91 3.96
C ILE A 93 -4.16 0.52 2.85
N LEU A 94 -5.33 1.14 2.81
CA LEU A 94 -6.32 1.01 1.75
C LEU A 94 -6.33 2.28 0.91
N LYS A 95 -6.35 2.11 -0.39
CA LYS A 95 -6.54 3.18 -1.37
C LYS A 95 -7.72 2.80 -2.27
N PRO A 96 -8.92 3.31 -1.98
CA PRO A 96 -10.08 3.10 -2.84
C PRO A 96 -9.91 3.85 -4.17
N GLN A 97 -10.63 3.41 -5.19
CA GLN A 97 -10.75 4.21 -6.40
C GLN A 97 -11.46 5.53 -6.10
N ASN A 98 -11.27 6.52 -6.95
CA ASN A 98 -12.03 7.75 -6.91
C ASN A 98 -12.74 8.00 -8.25
N LYS A 99 -13.72 8.91 -8.24
CA LYS A 99 -14.52 9.22 -9.43
C LYS A 99 -13.71 9.87 -10.56
N THR A 100 -12.62 10.55 -10.22
CA THR A 100 -11.76 11.24 -11.21
C THR A 100 -10.84 10.28 -11.93
N PHE A 101 -10.35 9.26 -11.21
CA PHE A 101 -9.41 8.27 -11.74
C PHE A 101 -9.94 6.86 -11.45
N PRO A 102 -10.88 6.35 -12.25
CA PRO A 102 -11.32 4.96 -12.17
C PRO A 102 -10.14 4.02 -12.49
N GLU A 103 -10.21 2.78 -12.02
CA GLU A 103 -9.18 1.74 -12.24
C GLU A 103 -7.78 2.05 -11.68
N MET A 104 -7.65 3.14 -10.87
CA MET A 104 -6.38 3.48 -10.23
C MET A 104 -5.87 2.38 -9.28
N PRO A 105 -6.71 1.71 -8.48
CA PRO A 105 -6.29 0.57 -7.66
C PRO A 105 -5.71 -0.58 -8.47
N GLU A 106 -6.35 -0.92 -9.60
CA GLU A 106 -5.91 -1.98 -10.50
C GLU A 106 -4.57 -1.64 -11.15
N ASN A 107 -4.44 -0.39 -11.61
CA ASN A 107 -3.20 0.10 -12.19
C ASN A 107 -2.04 0.09 -11.17
N GLU A 108 -2.30 0.53 -9.92
CA GLU A 108 -1.30 0.49 -8.86
C GLU A 108 -0.87 -0.95 -8.55
N HIS A 109 -1.83 -1.87 -8.38
CA HIS A 109 -1.51 -3.27 -8.10
C HIS A 109 -0.78 -3.95 -9.26
N LEU A 110 -1.18 -3.69 -10.50
CA LEU A 110 -0.48 -4.19 -11.68
C LEU A 110 0.97 -3.70 -11.73
N THR A 111 1.18 -2.40 -11.48
CA THR A 111 2.53 -1.81 -11.44
C THR A 111 3.40 -2.45 -10.36
N MET A 112 2.84 -2.73 -9.17
CA MET A 112 3.56 -3.44 -8.12
C MET A 112 3.91 -4.88 -8.53
N LYS A 113 3.02 -5.60 -9.25
CA LYS A 113 3.31 -6.93 -9.79
C LYS A 113 4.38 -6.90 -10.88
N MET A 114 4.39 -5.89 -11.72
CA MET A 114 5.47 -5.66 -12.69
C MET A 114 6.80 -5.40 -11.98
N ALA A 115 6.83 -4.60 -10.93
CA ALA A 115 8.03 -4.35 -10.13
C ALA A 115 8.60 -5.66 -9.52
N GLU A 116 7.73 -6.54 -8.98
CA GLU A 116 8.13 -7.87 -8.49
C GLU A 116 8.81 -8.71 -9.60
N ILE A 117 8.26 -8.70 -10.83
CA ILE A 117 8.82 -9.44 -11.97
C ILE A 117 10.18 -8.86 -12.39
N PHE A 118 10.35 -7.54 -12.28
CA PHE A 118 11.64 -6.86 -12.52
C PHE A 118 12.68 -7.12 -11.43
N GLY A 119 12.33 -7.80 -10.34
CA GLY A 119 13.23 -8.09 -9.23
C GLY A 119 13.32 -6.97 -8.18
N ILE A 120 12.48 -5.95 -8.28
CA ILE A 120 12.37 -4.90 -7.25
C ILE A 120 11.63 -5.47 -6.04
N SER A 121 12.23 -5.32 -4.86
CA SER A 121 11.59 -5.71 -3.61
C SER A 121 10.39 -4.80 -3.33
N THR A 122 9.19 -5.38 -3.26
CA THR A 122 7.95 -4.66 -3.04
C THR A 122 7.30 -5.03 -1.71
N VAL A 123 6.50 -4.11 -1.15
CA VAL A 123 5.65 -4.44 -0.01
C VAL A 123 4.52 -5.37 -0.47
N PRO A 124 4.10 -6.36 0.36
CA PRO A 124 2.96 -7.20 0.02
C PRO A 124 1.70 -6.37 -0.23
N SER A 125 1.10 -6.54 -1.39
CA SER A 125 -0.10 -5.82 -1.81
C SER A 125 -1.11 -6.73 -2.49
N SER A 126 -2.35 -6.30 -2.55
CA SER A 126 -3.46 -7.00 -3.21
C SER A 126 -4.52 -6.02 -3.66
N LEU A 127 -5.46 -6.48 -4.46
CA LEU A 127 -6.77 -5.85 -4.59
C LEU A 127 -7.70 -6.44 -3.54
N ILE A 128 -8.70 -5.68 -3.12
CA ILE A 128 -9.81 -6.11 -2.26
C ILE A 128 -11.11 -5.49 -2.74
N ARG A 129 -12.21 -6.21 -2.60
CA ARG A 129 -13.51 -5.75 -3.05
C ARG A 129 -14.28 -5.06 -1.91
N LEU A 130 -14.83 -3.88 -2.22
CA LEU A 130 -15.78 -3.19 -1.35
C LEU A 130 -17.14 -3.91 -1.35
N LYS A 131 -17.98 -3.60 -0.35
CA LYS A 131 -19.37 -4.11 -0.27
C LYS A 131 -20.21 -3.73 -1.49
N SER A 132 -19.96 -2.58 -2.09
CA SER A 132 -20.63 -2.08 -3.29
C SER A 132 -20.09 -2.69 -4.60
N GLY A 133 -18.98 -3.44 -4.56
CA GLY A 133 -18.45 -4.21 -5.69
C GLY A 133 -17.16 -3.67 -6.31
N GLU A 134 -16.81 -2.42 -6.09
CA GLU A 134 -15.61 -1.78 -6.61
C GLU A 134 -14.35 -2.36 -5.99
N LEU A 135 -13.24 -2.29 -6.72
CA LEU A 135 -11.95 -2.71 -6.22
C LEU A 135 -11.20 -1.55 -5.54
N SER A 136 -10.44 -1.90 -4.53
CA SER A 136 -9.51 -1.01 -3.83
C SER A 136 -8.15 -1.67 -3.76
N TYR A 137 -7.08 -0.88 -3.84
CA TYR A 137 -5.73 -1.36 -3.57
C TYR A 137 -5.50 -1.44 -2.06
N ILE A 138 -4.95 -2.55 -1.59
CA ILE A 138 -4.60 -2.76 -0.19
C ILE A 138 -3.16 -3.23 -0.08
N THR A 139 -2.39 -2.64 0.83
CA THR A 139 -1.00 -3.03 1.09
C THR A 139 -0.72 -3.14 2.58
N LYS A 140 0.22 -4.01 2.95
CA LYS A 140 0.74 -4.04 4.32
C LYS A 140 1.57 -2.80 4.58
N ARG A 141 1.58 -2.33 5.83
CA ARG A 141 2.44 -1.24 6.26
C ARG A 141 3.84 -1.76 6.54
N ILE A 142 4.83 -1.19 5.85
CA ILE A 142 6.24 -1.52 6.07
C ILE A 142 6.78 -0.92 7.38
N ASP A 143 6.16 0.15 7.88
CA ASP A 143 6.52 0.84 9.12
C ASP A 143 5.89 0.21 10.38
N ARG A 144 5.44 -1.04 10.27
CA ARG A 144 4.85 -1.82 11.37
C ARG A 144 5.42 -3.24 11.37
N LYS A 145 5.75 -3.72 12.58
CA LYS A 145 5.98 -5.14 12.82
C LYS A 145 4.64 -5.88 12.91
N GLU A 146 4.67 -7.20 12.84
CA GLU A 146 3.47 -8.03 12.97
C GLU A 146 2.71 -7.82 14.29
N ASN A 147 3.43 -7.50 15.37
CA ASN A 147 2.87 -7.17 16.67
C ASN A 147 2.30 -5.74 16.77
N GLY A 148 2.33 -4.95 15.69
CA GLY A 148 1.86 -3.57 15.62
C GLY A 148 2.86 -2.51 16.10
N GLU A 149 4.03 -2.91 16.57
CA GLU A 149 5.10 -1.98 16.95
C GLU A 149 5.56 -1.15 15.74
N LYS A 150 5.82 0.14 15.97
CA LYS A 150 6.31 1.04 14.92
C LYS A 150 7.77 0.81 14.65
N ILE A 151 8.11 0.76 13.36
CA ILE A 151 9.48 0.87 12.86
C ILE A 151 9.73 2.33 12.49
N HIS A 152 10.86 2.87 12.93
CA HIS A 152 11.21 4.26 12.60
C HIS A 152 11.40 4.41 11.08
N MET A 153 10.71 5.38 10.51
CA MET A 153 10.76 5.69 9.08
C MET A 153 10.62 7.19 8.90
N GLN A 154 11.48 7.77 8.06
CA GLN A 154 11.44 9.18 7.69
C GLN A 154 11.44 9.33 6.17
N ASP A 155 10.55 10.15 5.65
CA ASP A 155 10.56 10.48 4.22
C ASP A 155 11.65 11.51 3.89
N MET A 156 12.00 11.59 2.61
CA MET A 156 13.06 12.50 2.15
C MET A 156 12.68 13.97 2.31
N PHE A 157 11.40 14.30 2.43
CA PHE A 157 10.95 15.65 2.74
C PHE A 157 11.38 16.05 4.16
N GLN A 158 11.25 15.12 5.13
CA GLN A 158 11.69 15.28 6.51
C GLN A 158 13.22 15.28 6.62
N ILE A 159 13.89 14.31 6.00
CA ILE A 159 15.36 14.15 6.06
C ILE A 159 16.07 15.36 5.46
N THR A 160 15.56 15.92 4.37
CA THR A 160 16.16 17.06 3.68
C THR A 160 15.68 18.41 4.21
N GLU A 161 14.82 18.42 5.22
CA GLU A 161 14.19 19.63 5.81
C GLU A 161 13.61 20.56 4.74
N ALA A 162 12.98 19.97 3.71
CA ALA A 162 12.49 20.72 2.57
C ALA A 162 11.19 21.48 2.91
N PHE A 163 10.99 22.64 2.31
CA PHE A 163 9.76 23.43 2.45
C PHE A 163 8.70 23.07 1.40
N ASP A 164 9.12 22.49 0.27
CA ASP A 164 8.24 22.10 -0.83
C ASP A 164 8.64 20.70 -1.32
N LYS A 165 7.68 19.76 -1.31
CA LYS A 165 7.92 18.36 -1.69
C LYS A 165 8.27 18.19 -3.17
N TYR A 166 7.85 19.11 -4.04
CA TYR A 166 8.10 19.07 -5.49
C TYR A 166 9.38 19.80 -5.91
N ARG A 167 9.92 20.70 -5.08
CA ARG A 167 11.16 21.42 -5.36
C ARG A 167 12.38 20.63 -4.92
N SER A 168 12.64 19.55 -5.64
CA SER A 168 13.80 18.69 -5.38
C SER A 168 14.26 18.02 -6.68
N SER A 169 15.41 17.37 -6.62
CA SER A 169 15.92 16.53 -7.69
C SER A 169 16.26 15.14 -7.16
N LEU A 170 16.36 14.18 -8.07
CA LEU A 170 16.74 12.80 -7.72
C LEU A 170 18.17 12.74 -7.17
N GLU A 171 19.07 13.63 -7.63
CA GLU A 171 20.44 13.76 -7.09
C GLU A 171 20.44 14.20 -5.63
N LYS A 172 19.51 15.08 -5.23
CA LYS A 172 19.38 15.50 -3.83
C LYS A 172 18.94 14.32 -2.95
N ILE A 173 18.03 13.48 -3.44
CA ILE A 173 17.62 12.25 -2.76
C ILE A 173 18.81 11.28 -2.67
N ALA A 174 19.54 11.05 -3.77
CA ALA A 174 20.72 10.19 -3.78
C ALA A 174 21.79 10.68 -2.79
N LYS A 175 22.01 11.99 -2.68
CA LYS A 175 22.93 12.56 -1.69
C LYS A 175 22.46 12.28 -0.26
N ALA A 176 21.17 12.43 0.04
CA ALA A 176 20.61 12.11 1.35
C ALA A 176 20.74 10.61 1.67
N ILE A 177 20.51 9.72 0.71
CA ILE A 177 20.78 8.28 0.88
C ILE A 177 22.24 8.05 1.21
N SER A 178 23.17 8.71 0.49
CA SER A 178 24.62 8.56 0.73
C SER A 178 25.05 9.03 2.11
N GLU A 179 24.36 9.99 2.68
CA GLU A 179 24.68 10.58 3.98
C GLU A 179 24.10 9.80 5.15
N TYR A 180 22.87 9.27 5.00
CA TYR A 180 22.10 8.70 6.12
C TYR A 180 21.91 7.18 6.06
N SER A 181 22.21 6.51 4.93
CA SER A 181 22.08 5.06 4.83
C SER A 181 23.27 4.34 5.40
N SER A 182 23.05 3.31 6.21
CA SER A 182 24.07 2.37 6.68
C SER A 182 24.57 1.42 5.59
N ASN A 183 23.83 1.24 4.49
CA ASN A 183 24.19 0.39 3.36
C ASN A 183 24.16 1.16 2.03
N THR A 184 24.91 2.24 1.98
CA THR A 184 24.89 3.27 0.94
C THR A 184 24.92 2.71 -0.49
N LEU A 185 25.88 1.81 -0.80
CA LEU A 185 26.06 1.31 -2.18
C LEU A 185 24.84 0.53 -2.66
N LEU A 186 24.28 -0.33 -1.81
CA LEU A 186 23.10 -1.12 -2.14
C LEU A 186 21.84 -0.25 -2.26
N ASP A 187 21.68 0.73 -1.37
CA ASP A 187 20.51 1.60 -1.37
C ASP A 187 20.53 2.58 -2.54
N ILE A 188 21.69 3.06 -2.96
CA ILE A 188 21.84 3.85 -4.20
C ILE A 188 21.50 2.99 -5.43
N LEU A 189 21.96 1.73 -5.49
CA LEU A 189 21.61 0.84 -6.59
C LEU A 189 20.09 0.61 -6.66
N ARG A 190 19.45 0.27 -5.53
CA ARG A 190 18.00 0.08 -5.43
C ARG A 190 17.24 1.35 -5.80
N PHE A 191 17.71 2.51 -5.37
CA PHE A 191 17.13 3.80 -5.74
C PHE A 191 17.18 4.00 -7.26
N TYR A 192 18.32 3.70 -7.90
CA TYR A 192 18.44 3.78 -9.36
C TYR A 192 17.50 2.82 -10.09
N GLU A 193 17.36 1.58 -9.61
CA GLU A 193 16.42 0.59 -10.16
C GLU A 193 14.98 1.11 -10.10
N VAL A 194 14.56 1.71 -8.98
CA VAL A 194 13.23 2.32 -8.82
C VAL A 194 13.03 3.50 -9.76
N ILE A 195 14.04 4.37 -9.95
CA ILE A 195 13.99 5.48 -10.90
C ILE A 195 13.79 4.95 -12.33
N LEU A 196 14.60 3.98 -12.74
CA LEU A 196 14.53 3.41 -14.08
C LEU A 196 13.17 2.74 -14.33
N PHE A 197 12.68 1.96 -13.37
CA PHE A 197 11.36 1.34 -13.44
C PHE A 197 10.25 2.39 -13.53
N SER A 198 10.30 3.43 -12.70
CA SER A 198 9.34 4.54 -12.72
C SER A 198 9.33 5.27 -14.07
N TYR A 199 10.50 5.49 -14.65
CA TYR A 199 10.61 6.08 -15.99
C TYR A 199 9.94 5.20 -17.05
N ILE A 200 10.23 3.89 -17.04
CA ILE A 200 9.66 2.93 -18.02
C ILE A 200 8.14 2.82 -17.89
N THR A 201 7.62 2.84 -16.67
CA THR A 201 6.18 2.72 -16.38
C THR A 201 5.42 4.05 -16.43
N GLY A 202 6.10 5.17 -16.69
CA GLY A 202 5.50 6.50 -16.76
C GLY A 202 5.07 7.06 -15.41
N ASN A 203 5.64 6.57 -14.29
CA ASN A 203 5.34 7.10 -12.97
C ASN A 203 6.05 8.46 -12.77
N ASN A 204 5.29 9.54 -12.81
CA ASN A 204 5.80 10.91 -12.60
C ASN A 204 5.65 11.42 -11.15
N ASP A 205 5.10 10.62 -10.23
CA ASP A 205 4.90 11.03 -8.84
C ASP A 205 6.14 10.76 -7.97
N MET A 206 7.30 11.22 -8.45
CA MET A 206 8.60 10.99 -7.81
C MET A 206 9.06 12.20 -6.97
N HIS A 207 8.23 12.62 -6.02
CA HIS A 207 8.56 13.71 -5.11
C HIS A 207 9.12 13.21 -3.76
N LEU A 208 9.69 14.12 -2.95
CA LEU A 208 10.40 13.81 -1.70
C LEU A 208 9.61 12.93 -0.70
N LYS A 209 8.28 13.05 -0.64
CA LYS A 209 7.45 12.25 0.29
C LYS A 209 7.22 10.80 -0.17
N ASN A 210 7.61 10.46 -1.40
CA ASN A 210 7.48 9.10 -1.93
C ASN A 210 8.75 8.26 -1.76
N PHE A 211 9.80 8.85 -1.20
CA PHE A 211 11.04 8.15 -0.83
C PHE A 211 11.26 8.27 0.66
N SER A 212 11.67 7.18 1.30
CA SER A 212 11.88 7.12 2.75
C SER A 212 13.06 6.23 3.10
N LEU A 213 13.73 6.56 4.20
CA LEU A 213 14.62 5.62 4.88
C LEU A 213 13.86 4.98 6.03
N ILE A 214 14.03 3.67 6.18
CA ILE A 214 13.45 2.88 7.25
C ILE A 214 14.56 2.24 8.07
N ARG A 215 14.41 2.25 9.38
CA ARG A 215 15.40 1.63 10.27
C ARG A 215 15.27 0.12 10.21
N ASN A 216 16.33 -0.58 9.80
CA ASN A 216 16.42 -2.02 9.98
C ASN A 216 16.74 -2.32 11.45
N ASN A 217 16.01 -3.29 12.03
CA ASN A 217 16.20 -3.70 13.44
C ASN A 217 17.36 -4.69 13.65
N GLU A 218 18.23 -4.82 12.70
CA GLU A 218 19.39 -5.72 12.76
C GLU A 218 20.72 -5.00 13.15
N ASP A 219 20.62 -3.70 13.48
CA ASP A 219 21.75 -2.89 13.97
C ASP A 219 21.46 -2.34 15.38
#